data_c82f855803722e413b311a22d4d35d80
#
_entry.id   c82f855803722e413b311a22d4d35d80
#
_cell.length_a   1.000
_cell.length_b   1.000
_cell.length_c   1.000
_cell.angle_alpha   90.00
_cell.angle_beta   90.00
_cell.angle_gamma   90.00
#
_symmetry.space_group_name_H-M   'P 1'
#
loop_
_entity.id
_entity.type
_entity.pdbx_description
1 polymer ?
#
loop_
_entity_poly.entity_id
_entity_poly.type
_entity_poly.pdbx_seq_one_letter_code
_entity_poly.pdbx_strand_id
1 'polypeptide(L)'
;MSYNTLEIEIDDRVALITFNRPKVLNAFDSELVEETRSALAELESNDKVLAIIVRGAGRAFSAGFDLKAGAASAGQRGPVEWRALLESDFNFIMGFWNCSKPTIAAVHGYCIGGAFELSLACDVTVAAKSTKFGAPEVKFGSGAVALLLPWIAGPKAAKELLLTGDDKVSADRALSLGIVNYVVEDGEETNQALTIARAISRAQPSAVRLTKLAINRSFDAMGLRNALASALEIDIFIETSGGPSRSEFDRIRREHGLKAALEWRDGLT
;
A
#
# COMPACT_ATOMS: atom_id res chain seq x y z
N MET A 1 -14.37 -0.66 18.49
CA MET A 1 -14.56 0.79 18.21
C MET A 1 -15.35 0.93 16.92
N SER A 2 -16.07 2.00 16.72
CA SER A 2 -16.67 2.30 15.41
C SER A 2 -15.68 3.17 14.63
N TYR A 3 -15.37 2.78 13.42
CA TYR A 3 -14.54 3.50 12.46
C TYR A 3 -15.44 4.13 11.40
N ASN A 4 -15.02 5.26 10.83
CA ASN A 4 -15.76 5.96 9.78
C ASN A 4 -15.33 5.50 8.39
N THR A 5 -14.06 5.13 8.25
CA THR A 5 -13.42 4.79 6.97
C THR A 5 -13.10 3.32 6.82
N LEU A 6 -13.33 2.53 7.89
CA LEU A 6 -13.07 1.09 7.92
C LEU A 6 -14.30 0.32 8.38
N GLU A 7 -14.38 -0.94 7.92
CA GLU A 7 -15.21 -1.97 8.52
C GLU A 7 -14.29 -3.09 9.04
N ILE A 8 -14.56 -3.56 10.27
CA ILE A 8 -13.80 -4.65 10.90
C ILE A 8 -14.76 -5.80 11.19
N GLU A 9 -14.43 -6.96 10.67
CA GLU A 9 -15.11 -8.21 10.93
C GLU A 9 -14.12 -9.22 11.52
N ILE A 10 -14.57 -10.06 12.46
CA ILE A 10 -13.75 -11.15 12.99
C ILE A 10 -14.56 -12.43 12.82
N ASP A 11 -14.03 -13.36 12.05
CA ASP A 11 -14.61 -14.66 11.80
C ASP A 11 -13.55 -15.76 12.03
N ASP A 12 -13.88 -16.72 12.86
CA ASP A 12 -13.04 -17.90 13.17
C ASP A 12 -11.53 -17.56 13.32
N ARG A 13 -11.20 -16.60 14.19
CA ARG A 13 -9.84 -16.14 14.53
C ARG A 13 -9.12 -15.36 13.39
N VAL A 14 -9.83 -15.01 12.33
CA VAL A 14 -9.35 -14.17 11.23
C VAL A 14 -10.06 -12.83 11.31
N ALA A 15 -9.30 -11.74 11.34
CA ALA A 15 -9.85 -10.39 11.21
C ALA A 15 -9.81 -9.93 9.75
N LEU A 16 -10.88 -9.28 9.31
CA LEU A 16 -10.96 -8.61 8.02
C LEU A 16 -11.02 -7.09 8.26
N ILE A 17 -10.06 -6.38 7.75
CA ILE A 17 -10.07 -4.91 7.64
C ILE A 17 -10.54 -4.57 6.23
N THR A 18 -11.66 -3.89 6.11
CA THR A 18 -12.17 -3.41 4.83
C THR A 18 -12.03 -1.89 4.76
N PHE A 19 -11.21 -1.36 3.86
CA PHE A 19 -11.18 0.06 3.55
C PHE A 19 -12.53 0.46 2.96
N ASN A 20 -13.25 1.40 3.58
CA ASN A 20 -14.63 1.73 3.24
C ASN A 20 -14.81 3.19 2.82
N ARG A 21 -14.07 3.62 1.82
CA ARG A 21 -14.22 4.89 1.09
C ARG A 21 -14.43 4.66 -0.41
N PRO A 22 -15.41 3.82 -0.84
CA PRO A 22 -15.51 3.37 -2.24
C PRO A 22 -15.77 4.49 -3.24
N LYS A 23 -16.39 5.61 -2.83
CA LYS A 23 -16.63 6.79 -3.68
C LYS A 23 -15.35 7.47 -4.16
N VAL A 24 -14.24 7.29 -3.46
CA VAL A 24 -12.92 7.82 -3.79
C VAL A 24 -11.90 6.71 -4.00
N LEU A 25 -12.36 5.50 -4.39
CA LEU A 25 -11.52 4.32 -4.63
C LEU A 25 -10.65 3.96 -3.40
N ASN A 26 -11.18 4.11 -2.21
CA ASN A 26 -10.49 3.82 -0.94
C ASN A 26 -9.14 4.56 -0.81
N ALA A 27 -9.03 5.78 -1.35
CA ALA A 27 -7.83 6.60 -1.22
C ALA A 27 -7.51 6.88 0.25
N PHE A 28 -6.22 6.84 0.61
CA PHE A 28 -5.70 6.98 1.96
C PHE A 28 -5.61 8.46 2.34
N ASP A 29 -6.59 8.97 3.08
CA ASP A 29 -6.48 10.25 3.78
C ASP A 29 -5.99 10.03 5.22
N SER A 30 -5.79 11.12 5.95
CA SER A 30 -5.28 11.08 7.32
C SER A 30 -6.20 10.30 8.28
N GLU A 31 -7.53 10.34 8.06
CA GLU A 31 -8.48 9.61 8.89
C GLU A 31 -8.36 8.11 8.67
N LEU A 32 -8.35 7.65 7.42
CA LEU A 32 -8.18 6.23 7.09
C LEU A 32 -6.84 5.70 7.58
N VAL A 33 -5.76 6.47 7.41
CA VAL A 33 -4.41 6.11 7.88
C VAL A 33 -4.41 5.89 9.40
N GLU A 34 -4.97 6.83 10.18
CA GLU A 34 -4.99 6.76 11.64
C GLU A 34 -5.91 5.64 12.15
N GLU A 35 -7.11 5.51 11.56
CA GLU A 35 -8.04 4.44 11.89
C GLU A 35 -7.43 3.07 11.60
N THR A 36 -6.75 2.89 10.47
CA THR A 36 -6.09 1.62 10.12
C THR A 36 -4.96 1.29 11.10
N ARG A 37 -4.14 2.27 11.48
CA ARG A 37 -3.08 2.07 12.48
C ARG A 37 -3.66 1.64 13.84
N SER A 38 -4.72 2.31 14.27
CA SER A 38 -5.44 1.97 15.51
C SER A 38 -6.03 0.55 15.45
N ALA A 39 -6.73 0.24 14.35
CA ALA A 39 -7.32 -1.08 14.13
C ALA A 39 -6.26 -2.19 14.11
N LEU A 40 -5.15 -1.97 13.40
CA LEU A 40 -4.08 -2.95 13.32
C LEU A 40 -3.46 -3.23 14.70
N ALA A 41 -3.21 -2.20 15.51
CA ALA A 41 -2.70 -2.34 16.87
C ALA A 41 -3.69 -3.07 17.79
N GLU A 42 -4.98 -2.76 17.70
CA GLU A 42 -6.04 -3.45 18.45
C GLU A 42 -6.11 -4.93 18.06
N LEU A 43 -6.12 -5.24 16.77
CA LEU A 43 -6.17 -6.61 16.27
C LEU A 43 -4.89 -7.39 16.59
N GLU A 44 -3.75 -6.72 16.58
CA GLU A 44 -2.47 -7.34 16.98
C GLU A 44 -2.48 -7.75 18.45
N SER A 45 -3.06 -6.96 19.33
CA SER A 45 -3.17 -7.25 20.78
C SER A 45 -4.28 -8.23 21.14
N ASN A 46 -5.23 -8.50 20.22
CA ASN A 46 -6.37 -9.37 20.49
C ASN A 46 -5.99 -10.85 20.32
N ASP A 47 -5.87 -11.59 21.42
CA ASP A 47 -5.49 -13.02 21.42
C ASP A 47 -6.48 -13.94 20.65
N LYS A 48 -7.68 -13.47 20.38
CA LYS A 48 -8.65 -14.21 19.56
C LYS A 48 -8.36 -14.11 18.05
N VAL A 49 -7.53 -13.16 17.62
CA VAL A 49 -7.15 -12.97 16.22
C VAL A 49 -5.80 -13.60 15.94
N LEU A 50 -5.68 -14.40 14.91
CA LEU A 50 -4.43 -15.08 14.53
C LEU A 50 -3.90 -14.68 13.16
N ALA A 51 -4.74 -14.13 12.29
CA ALA A 51 -4.37 -13.59 10.99
C ALA A 51 -5.25 -12.39 10.66
N ILE A 52 -4.74 -11.48 9.87
CA ILE A 52 -5.41 -10.25 9.46
C ILE A 52 -5.45 -10.20 7.93
N ILE A 53 -6.65 -10.03 7.37
CA ILE A 53 -6.86 -9.79 5.95
C ILE A 53 -7.18 -8.31 5.78
N VAL A 54 -6.59 -7.65 4.79
CA VAL A 54 -6.94 -6.30 4.36
C VAL A 54 -7.52 -6.34 2.94
N ARG A 55 -8.65 -5.67 2.73
CA ARG A 55 -9.35 -5.56 1.44
C ARG A 55 -9.97 -4.18 1.25
N GLY A 56 -10.44 -3.88 0.05
CA GLY A 56 -11.17 -2.65 -0.24
C GLY A 56 -12.66 -2.90 -0.46
N ALA A 57 -13.51 -1.95 -0.11
CA ALA A 57 -14.92 -1.95 -0.50
C ALA A 57 -15.10 -1.40 -1.93
N GLY A 58 -16.13 -1.87 -2.62
CA GLY A 58 -16.51 -1.38 -3.95
C GLY A 58 -15.62 -1.92 -5.07
N ARG A 59 -15.14 -1.05 -5.97
CA ARG A 59 -14.51 -1.46 -7.24
C ARG A 59 -12.97 -1.44 -7.24
N ALA A 60 -12.34 -1.20 -6.11
CA ALA A 60 -10.88 -1.12 -6.01
C ALA A 60 -10.41 -1.52 -4.60
N PHE A 61 -9.22 -2.09 -4.53
CA PHE A 61 -8.52 -2.21 -3.27
C PHE A 61 -8.22 -0.83 -2.70
N SER A 62 -7.37 -0.04 -3.38
CA SER A 62 -7.18 1.38 -3.10
C SER A 62 -6.42 2.07 -4.24
N ALA A 63 -6.65 3.37 -4.42
CA ALA A 63 -5.91 4.23 -5.34
C ALA A 63 -4.67 4.88 -4.69
N GLY A 64 -4.26 4.45 -3.48
CA GLY A 64 -3.14 5.02 -2.76
C GLY A 64 -3.47 6.30 -2.00
N PHE A 65 -2.47 7.09 -1.67
CA PHE A 65 -2.65 8.33 -0.89
C PHE A 65 -3.54 9.35 -1.61
N ASP A 66 -4.41 10.02 -0.82
CA ASP A 66 -5.41 10.94 -1.35
C ASP A 66 -4.78 12.24 -1.86
N LEU A 67 -4.60 12.33 -3.17
CA LEU A 67 -4.02 13.50 -3.83
C LEU A 67 -4.86 14.78 -3.64
N LYS A 68 -6.15 14.68 -3.29
CA LYS A 68 -7.01 15.85 -3.04
C LYS A 68 -6.76 16.42 -1.65
N ALA A 69 -6.60 15.57 -0.65
CA ALA A 69 -6.30 15.99 0.73
C ALA A 69 -4.96 16.75 0.80
N GLY A 70 -3.96 16.35 -0.02
CA GLY A 70 -2.68 17.04 -0.14
C GLY A 70 -2.70 18.36 -0.93
N ALA A 71 -3.74 18.61 -1.74
CA ALA A 71 -3.75 19.71 -2.72
C ALA A 71 -3.74 21.11 -2.07
N ALA A 72 -4.46 21.28 -0.97
CA ALA A 72 -4.60 22.59 -0.31
C ALA A 72 -3.28 23.10 0.33
N SER A 73 -2.36 22.20 0.63
CA SER A 73 -1.10 22.50 1.34
C SER A 73 0.18 22.13 0.59
N ALA A 74 0.07 21.53 -0.61
CA ALA A 74 1.22 20.99 -1.34
C ALA A 74 2.30 22.05 -1.69
N GLY A 75 1.90 23.30 -1.96
CA GLY A 75 2.83 24.40 -2.26
C GLY A 75 3.34 25.15 -1.02
N GLN A 76 2.97 24.74 0.20
CA GLN A 76 3.27 25.44 1.45
C GLN A 76 4.10 24.59 2.42
N ARG A 77 4.33 23.30 2.12
CA ARG A 77 5.10 22.41 3.00
C ARG A 77 6.59 22.59 2.80
N GLY A 78 7.28 22.89 3.90
CA GLY A 78 8.73 22.82 3.97
C GLY A 78 9.23 21.38 4.22
N PRO A 79 10.57 21.19 4.28
CA PRO A 79 11.17 19.87 4.50
C PRO A 79 10.70 19.17 5.80
N VAL A 80 10.42 19.94 6.85
CA VAL A 80 9.98 19.39 8.15
C VAL A 80 8.58 18.83 8.06
N GLU A 81 7.66 19.55 7.41
CA GLU A 81 6.27 19.12 7.21
C GLU A 81 6.20 17.93 6.25
N TRP A 82 7.01 17.91 5.20
CA TRP A 82 7.12 16.76 4.31
C TRP A 82 7.66 15.54 5.04
N ARG A 83 8.71 15.68 5.85
CA ARG A 83 9.24 14.60 6.67
C ARG A 83 8.15 13.99 7.55
N ALA A 84 7.43 14.81 8.30
CA ALA A 84 6.40 14.34 9.21
C ALA A 84 5.28 13.57 8.49
N LEU A 85 4.87 14.05 7.31
CA LEU A 85 3.86 13.38 6.49
C LEU A 85 4.38 12.03 5.96
N LEU A 86 5.52 12.03 5.30
CA LEU A 86 6.07 10.81 4.68
C LEU A 86 6.49 9.76 5.72
N GLU A 87 6.95 10.17 6.91
CA GLU A 87 7.17 9.24 8.04
C GLU A 87 5.85 8.63 8.54
N SER A 88 4.77 9.40 8.58
CA SER A 88 3.43 8.87 8.91
C SER A 88 2.97 7.85 7.88
N ASP A 89 3.08 8.19 6.60
CA ASP A 89 2.69 7.33 5.48
C ASP A 89 3.55 6.06 5.41
N PHE A 90 4.84 6.18 5.62
CA PHE A 90 5.78 5.07 5.73
C PHE A 90 5.41 4.13 6.88
N ASN A 91 5.16 4.67 8.07
CA ASN A 91 4.80 3.89 9.24
C ASN A 91 3.45 3.20 9.07
N PHE A 92 2.51 3.80 8.35
CA PHE A 92 1.24 3.18 7.99
C PHE A 92 1.45 1.95 7.11
N ILE A 93 2.21 2.07 6.03
CA ILE A 93 2.54 0.96 5.13
C ILE A 93 3.30 -0.14 5.88
N MET A 94 4.38 0.23 6.55
CA MET A 94 5.24 -0.72 7.26
C MET A 94 4.60 -1.33 8.51
N GLY A 95 3.48 -0.80 8.97
CA GLY A 95 2.67 -1.40 10.02
C GLY A 95 2.24 -2.83 9.68
N PHE A 96 1.91 -3.12 8.42
CA PHE A 96 1.55 -4.47 7.97
C PHE A 96 2.75 -5.43 7.95
N TRP A 97 3.92 -4.98 7.53
CA TRP A 97 5.18 -5.73 7.59
C TRP A 97 5.57 -6.04 9.05
N ASN A 98 5.50 -5.02 9.91
CA ASN A 98 5.94 -5.10 11.29
C ASN A 98 4.93 -5.79 12.23
N CYS A 99 3.66 -5.93 11.82
CA CYS A 99 2.64 -6.63 12.60
C CYS A 99 3.12 -8.03 12.98
N SER A 100 3.02 -8.39 14.25
CA SER A 100 3.46 -9.71 14.72
C SER A 100 2.57 -10.85 14.23
N LYS A 101 1.35 -10.54 13.78
CA LYS A 101 0.43 -11.49 13.16
C LYS A 101 0.56 -11.48 11.65
N PRO A 102 0.35 -12.61 10.98
CA PRO A 102 0.30 -12.66 9.52
C PRO A 102 -0.74 -11.70 8.93
N THR A 103 -0.32 -10.98 7.90
CA THR A 103 -1.13 -10.01 7.16
C THR A 103 -1.30 -10.47 5.71
N ILE A 104 -2.52 -10.44 5.19
CA ILE A 104 -2.86 -10.90 3.85
C ILE A 104 -3.61 -9.80 3.13
N ALA A 105 -3.13 -9.36 1.97
CA ALA A 105 -3.86 -8.44 1.10
C ALA A 105 -4.73 -9.23 0.12
N ALA A 106 -6.06 -8.96 0.12
CA ALA A 106 -7.01 -9.43 -0.88
C ALA A 106 -7.32 -8.28 -1.83
N VAL A 107 -6.73 -8.32 -3.01
CA VAL A 107 -6.61 -7.16 -3.91
C VAL A 107 -7.46 -7.33 -5.15
N HIS A 108 -8.27 -6.32 -5.48
CA HIS A 108 -9.05 -6.27 -6.71
C HIS A 108 -9.08 -4.87 -7.32
N GLY A 109 -9.41 -4.79 -8.61
CA GLY A 109 -9.52 -3.51 -9.32
C GLY A 109 -8.20 -2.75 -9.34
N TYR A 110 -8.13 -1.59 -8.70
CA TYR A 110 -6.93 -0.76 -8.63
C TYR A 110 -6.18 -0.95 -7.32
N CYS A 111 -4.87 -1.14 -7.41
CA CYS A 111 -3.91 -1.19 -6.31
C CYS A 111 -2.70 -0.33 -6.70
N ILE A 112 -2.79 0.97 -6.48
CA ILE A 112 -1.90 1.97 -7.09
C ILE A 112 -1.22 2.80 -6.01
N GLY A 113 0.05 3.18 -6.25
CA GLY A 113 0.80 4.06 -5.36
C GLY A 113 1.01 3.45 -3.97
N GLY A 114 0.75 4.20 -2.91
CA GLY A 114 0.85 3.70 -1.54
C GLY A 114 0.04 2.43 -1.26
N ALA A 115 -1.04 2.17 -2.02
CA ALA A 115 -1.79 0.91 -1.92
C ALA A 115 -1.00 -0.28 -2.48
N PHE A 116 -0.26 -0.05 -3.56
CA PHE A 116 0.66 -1.06 -4.09
C PHE A 116 1.78 -1.34 -3.08
N GLU A 117 2.37 -0.31 -2.49
CA GLU A 117 3.39 -0.46 -1.45
C GLU A 117 2.85 -1.19 -0.21
N LEU A 118 1.61 -0.91 0.22
CA LEU A 118 0.95 -1.62 1.32
C LEU A 118 0.76 -3.11 0.98
N SER A 119 0.36 -3.43 -0.25
CA SER A 119 0.23 -4.83 -0.68
C SER A 119 1.56 -5.57 -0.66
N LEU A 120 2.69 -4.89 -0.95
CA LEU A 120 4.04 -5.43 -0.82
C LEU A 120 4.48 -5.61 0.64
N ALA A 121 3.95 -4.80 1.55
CA ALA A 121 4.24 -4.89 2.98
C ALA A 121 3.46 -6.01 3.68
N CYS A 122 2.38 -6.51 3.09
CA CYS A 122 1.68 -7.70 3.57
C CYS A 122 2.51 -8.97 3.34
N ASP A 123 2.31 -9.99 4.21
CA ASP A 123 3.04 -11.26 4.10
C ASP A 123 2.62 -12.09 2.89
N VAL A 124 1.36 -11.97 2.51
CA VAL A 124 0.78 -12.67 1.34
C VAL A 124 -0.14 -11.71 0.60
N THR A 125 -0.08 -11.74 -0.74
CA THR A 125 -0.99 -10.98 -1.59
C THR A 125 -1.73 -11.91 -2.53
N VAL A 126 -3.06 -11.83 -2.50
CA VAL A 126 -3.98 -12.53 -3.42
C VAL A 126 -4.62 -11.47 -4.31
N ALA A 127 -4.51 -11.61 -5.61
CA ALA A 127 -5.05 -10.67 -6.57
C ALA A 127 -6.18 -11.28 -7.39
N ALA A 128 -7.24 -10.51 -7.62
CA ALA A 128 -8.21 -10.79 -8.68
C ALA A 128 -7.55 -10.61 -10.05
N LYS A 129 -7.95 -11.39 -11.04
CA LYS A 129 -7.33 -11.44 -12.38
C LYS A 129 -7.34 -10.09 -13.13
N SER A 130 -8.40 -9.30 -12.94
CA SER A 130 -8.52 -7.98 -13.56
C SER A 130 -7.74 -6.88 -12.85
N THR A 131 -7.10 -7.17 -11.72
CA THR A 131 -6.37 -6.18 -10.91
C THR A 131 -5.28 -5.47 -11.73
N LYS A 132 -5.16 -4.16 -11.49
CA LYS A 132 -4.07 -3.32 -12.01
C LYS A 132 -3.25 -2.81 -10.84
N PHE A 133 -1.95 -3.10 -10.90
CA PHE A 133 -0.95 -2.60 -9.96
C PHE A 133 -0.12 -1.49 -10.59
N GLY A 134 0.50 -0.68 -9.76
CA GLY A 134 1.51 0.26 -10.24
C GLY A 134 1.86 1.37 -9.27
N ALA A 135 2.93 2.09 -9.64
CA ALA A 135 3.49 3.20 -8.90
C ALA A 135 3.76 4.39 -9.85
N PRO A 136 2.73 5.21 -10.15
CA PRO A 136 2.82 6.28 -11.13
C PRO A 136 3.48 7.58 -10.61
N GLU A 137 4.01 7.59 -9.41
CA GLU A 137 4.48 8.76 -8.68
C GLU A 137 5.45 9.62 -9.50
N VAL A 138 6.41 9.00 -10.19
CA VAL A 138 7.39 9.72 -11.01
C VAL A 138 6.77 10.53 -12.15
N LYS A 139 5.58 10.12 -12.65
CA LYS A 139 4.87 10.83 -13.72
C LYS A 139 4.34 12.20 -13.30
N PHE A 140 4.23 12.45 -12.02
CA PHE A 140 3.83 13.75 -11.49
C PHE A 140 4.83 14.33 -10.48
N GLY A 141 6.08 13.84 -10.53
CA GLY A 141 7.20 14.40 -9.75
C GLY A 141 7.15 14.08 -8.26
N SER A 142 6.70 12.88 -7.92
CA SER A 142 6.67 12.32 -6.57
C SER A 142 7.52 11.05 -6.50
N GLY A 143 7.84 10.58 -5.31
CA GLY A 143 8.60 9.35 -5.09
C GLY A 143 7.77 8.24 -4.44
N ALA A 144 8.40 7.09 -4.20
CA ALA A 144 7.82 5.97 -3.49
C ALA A 144 8.14 6.06 -2.01
N VAL A 145 7.11 6.01 -1.15
CA VAL A 145 7.23 6.20 0.30
C VAL A 145 7.93 5.00 0.97
N ALA A 146 7.49 3.78 0.65
CA ALA A 146 8.08 2.55 1.18
C ALA A 146 8.67 1.70 0.05
N LEU A 147 9.94 1.89 -0.26
CA LEU A 147 10.62 1.30 -1.42
C LEU A 147 10.90 -0.20 -1.24
N LEU A 148 9.82 -1.01 -1.06
CA LEU A 148 9.88 -2.46 -0.90
C LEU A 148 10.07 -3.23 -2.21
N LEU A 149 9.63 -2.66 -3.34
CA LEU A 149 9.61 -3.36 -4.63
C LEU A 149 10.97 -3.95 -5.06
N PRO A 150 12.13 -3.26 -4.89
CA PRO A 150 13.43 -3.85 -5.24
C PRO A 150 13.80 -5.09 -4.43
N TRP A 151 13.29 -5.20 -3.20
CA TRP A 151 13.53 -6.31 -2.29
C TRP A 151 12.67 -7.54 -2.63
N ILE A 152 11.52 -7.33 -3.24
CA ILE A 152 10.55 -8.38 -3.59
C ILE A 152 10.76 -8.85 -5.03
N ALA A 153 10.74 -7.92 -5.99
CA ALA A 153 10.79 -8.24 -7.42
C ALA A 153 12.19 -8.12 -8.05
N GLY A 154 13.18 -7.70 -7.25
CA GLY A 154 14.53 -7.46 -7.71
C GLY A 154 14.71 -6.13 -8.45
N PRO A 155 15.98 -5.67 -8.64
CA PRO A 155 16.26 -4.31 -9.08
C PRO A 155 15.87 -4.02 -10.53
N LYS A 156 15.81 -5.02 -11.40
CA LYS A 156 15.43 -4.81 -12.81
C LYS A 156 13.94 -4.52 -12.95
N ALA A 157 13.10 -5.36 -12.35
CA ALA A 157 11.66 -5.17 -12.37
C ALA A 157 11.26 -3.88 -11.62
N ALA A 158 11.87 -3.61 -10.46
CA ALA A 158 11.62 -2.39 -9.72
C ALA A 158 11.96 -1.13 -10.53
N LYS A 159 13.12 -1.09 -11.21
CA LYS A 159 13.49 0.04 -12.07
C LYS A 159 12.56 0.19 -13.27
N GLU A 160 12.18 -0.92 -13.92
CA GLU A 160 11.22 -0.88 -15.02
C GLU A 160 9.92 -0.20 -14.56
N LEU A 161 9.30 -0.71 -13.50
CA LEU A 161 7.99 -0.25 -13.05
C LEU A 161 8.03 1.17 -12.46
N LEU A 162 9.01 1.45 -11.58
CA LEU A 162 9.09 2.72 -10.88
C LEU A 162 9.58 3.87 -11.77
N LEU A 163 10.55 3.63 -12.68
CA LEU A 163 11.08 4.70 -13.53
C LEU A 163 10.15 5.03 -14.71
N THR A 164 9.33 4.08 -15.15
CA THR A 164 8.30 4.34 -16.15
C THR A 164 7.01 4.87 -15.53
N GLY A 165 6.82 4.68 -14.23
CA GLY A 165 5.57 4.99 -13.54
C GLY A 165 4.41 4.15 -14.07
N ASP A 166 4.67 2.87 -14.42
CA ASP A 166 3.61 1.99 -14.94
C ASP A 166 2.53 1.76 -13.88
N ASP A 167 1.30 2.11 -14.21
CA ASP A 167 0.11 1.95 -13.37
C ASP A 167 -0.91 0.96 -13.95
N LYS A 168 -0.46 0.11 -14.90
CA LYS A 168 -1.29 -0.87 -15.60
C LYS A 168 -0.72 -2.29 -15.56
N VAL A 169 0.16 -2.56 -14.60
CA VAL A 169 0.77 -3.89 -14.40
C VAL A 169 -0.35 -4.89 -14.11
N SER A 170 -0.47 -5.91 -14.95
CA SER A 170 -1.49 -6.95 -14.78
C SER A 170 -1.20 -7.86 -13.60
N ALA A 171 -2.24 -8.50 -13.04
CA ALA A 171 -2.10 -9.50 -11.98
C ALA A 171 -1.16 -10.64 -12.39
N ASP A 172 -1.24 -11.13 -13.64
CA ASP A 172 -0.35 -12.18 -14.16
C ASP A 172 1.12 -11.71 -14.23
N ARG A 173 1.36 -10.47 -14.63
CA ARG A 173 2.72 -9.89 -14.62
C ARG A 173 3.22 -9.76 -13.17
N ALA A 174 2.39 -9.28 -12.25
CA ALA A 174 2.73 -9.19 -10.83
C ALA A 174 3.05 -10.58 -10.23
N LEU A 175 2.30 -11.61 -10.60
CA LEU A 175 2.60 -13.01 -10.22
C LEU A 175 3.96 -13.46 -10.77
N SER A 176 4.24 -13.20 -12.05
CA SER A 176 5.51 -13.58 -12.67
C SER A 176 6.74 -12.90 -12.05
N LEU A 177 6.55 -11.74 -11.43
CA LEU A 177 7.58 -10.97 -10.73
C LEU A 177 7.69 -11.30 -9.24
N GLY A 178 6.85 -12.19 -8.71
CA GLY A 178 6.81 -12.52 -7.28
C GLY A 178 6.18 -11.41 -6.41
N ILE A 179 5.49 -10.45 -7.01
CA ILE A 179 4.80 -9.35 -6.34
C ILE A 179 3.53 -9.87 -5.63
N VAL A 180 2.82 -10.80 -6.25
CA VAL A 180 1.65 -11.46 -5.68
C VAL A 180 1.88 -12.97 -5.59
N ASN A 181 1.22 -13.62 -4.62
CA ASN A 181 1.35 -15.06 -4.39
C ASN A 181 0.33 -15.87 -5.21
N TYR A 182 -0.85 -15.28 -5.44
CA TYR A 182 -1.96 -15.94 -6.13
C TYR A 182 -2.70 -14.96 -7.02
N VAL A 183 -3.12 -15.45 -8.19
CA VAL A 183 -4.11 -14.78 -9.05
C VAL A 183 -5.32 -15.70 -9.13
N VAL A 184 -6.50 -15.14 -8.88
CA VAL A 184 -7.78 -15.86 -8.86
C VAL A 184 -8.80 -15.15 -9.75
N GLU A 185 -9.91 -15.80 -10.08
CA GLU A 185 -10.98 -15.15 -10.81
C GLU A 185 -11.56 -13.98 -10.00
N ASP A 186 -12.09 -12.99 -10.69
CA ASP A 186 -12.61 -11.76 -10.08
C ASP A 186 -13.72 -12.08 -9.06
N GLY A 187 -13.58 -11.53 -7.86
CA GLY A 187 -14.49 -11.76 -6.73
C GLY A 187 -14.05 -12.90 -5.80
N GLU A 188 -13.07 -13.72 -6.18
CA GLU A 188 -12.58 -14.84 -5.37
C GLU A 188 -11.36 -14.50 -4.49
N GLU A 189 -10.81 -13.30 -4.59
CA GLU A 189 -9.60 -12.88 -3.86
C GLU A 189 -9.79 -12.94 -2.34
N THR A 190 -10.97 -12.57 -1.84
CA THR A 190 -11.28 -12.65 -0.41
C THR A 190 -11.44 -14.09 0.06
N ASN A 191 -12.10 -14.95 -0.73
CA ASN A 191 -12.27 -16.36 -0.41
C ASN A 191 -10.95 -17.12 -0.35
N GLN A 192 -10.05 -16.83 -1.30
CA GLN A 192 -8.71 -17.39 -1.31
C GLN A 192 -7.88 -16.88 -0.12
N ALA A 193 -7.96 -15.59 0.21
CA ALA A 193 -7.29 -15.02 1.38
C ALA A 193 -7.79 -15.66 2.68
N LEU A 194 -9.10 -15.86 2.83
CA LEU A 194 -9.68 -16.57 3.97
C LEU A 194 -9.19 -18.02 4.07
N THR A 195 -9.07 -18.72 2.94
CA THR A 195 -8.53 -20.09 2.90
C THR A 195 -7.09 -20.12 3.46
N ILE A 196 -6.25 -19.18 3.06
CA ILE A 196 -4.87 -19.04 3.54
C ILE A 196 -4.84 -18.68 5.02
N ALA A 197 -5.62 -17.67 5.43
CA ALA A 197 -5.70 -17.21 6.83
C ALA A 197 -6.16 -18.32 7.78
N ARG A 198 -7.17 -19.10 7.38
CA ARG A 198 -7.65 -20.26 8.15
C ARG A 198 -6.60 -21.37 8.22
N ALA A 199 -5.83 -21.60 7.17
CA ALA A 199 -4.72 -22.55 7.22
C ALA A 199 -3.64 -22.11 8.22
N ILE A 200 -3.28 -20.82 8.21
CA ILE A 200 -2.36 -20.20 9.17
C ILE A 200 -2.91 -20.32 10.61
N SER A 201 -4.20 -20.04 10.80
CA SER A 201 -4.84 -20.05 12.13
C SER A 201 -4.94 -21.43 12.78
N ARG A 202 -4.77 -22.51 12.01
CA ARG A 202 -4.70 -23.89 12.51
C ARG A 202 -3.31 -24.28 13.01
N ALA A 203 -2.28 -23.52 12.63
CA ALA A 203 -0.91 -23.76 13.09
C ALA A 203 -0.71 -23.23 14.51
N GLN A 204 0.40 -23.64 15.14
CA GLN A 204 0.78 -23.15 16.48
C GLN A 204 1.08 -21.65 16.43
N PRO A 205 0.34 -20.79 17.14
CA PRO A 205 0.44 -19.34 17.00
C PRO A 205 1.85 -18.79 17.26
N SER A 206 2.55 -19.29 18.29
CA SER A 206 3.92 -18.88 18.59
C SER A 206 4.91 -19.26 17.47
N ALA A 207 4.73 -20.43 16.85
CA ALA A 207 5.58 -20.85 15.73
C ALA A 207 5.37 -19.94 14.50
N VAL A 208 4.12 -19.62 14.16
CA VAL A 208 3.80 -18.69 13.06
C VAL A 208 4.44 -17.33 13.30
N ARG A 209 4.22 -16.72 14.46
CA ARG A 209 4.79 -15.41 14.82
C ARG A 209 6.32 -15.40 14.78
N LEU A 210 6.96 -16.42 15.35
CA LEU A 210 8.42 -16.51 15.38
C LEU A 210 9.01 -16.79 14.00
N THR A 211 8.31 -17.54 13.14
CA THR A 211 8.72 -17.75 11.75
C THR A 211 8.65 -16.45 10.97
N LYS A 212 7.54 -15.68 11.06
CA LYS A 212 7.46 -14.34 10.44
C LYS A 212 8.58 -13.43 10.96
N LEU A 213 8.80 -13.39 12.27
CA LEU A 213 9.88 -12.60 12.88
C LEU A 213 11.26 -13.01 12.36
N ALA A 214 11.53 -14.31 12.22
CA ALA A 214 12.81 -14.81 11.70
C ALA A 214 13.03 -14.39 10.23
N ILE A 215 11.99 -14.46 9.40
CA ILE A 215 12.02 -14.00 8.02
C ILE A 215 12.30 -12.49 7.98
N ASN A 216 11.54 -11.67 8.71
CA ASN A 216 11.73 -10.21 8.71
C ASN A 216 13.14 -9.83 9.20
N ARG A 217 13.65 -10.48 10.24
CA ARG A 217 15.02 -10.26 10.73
C ARG A 217 16.10 -10.64 9.71
N SER A 218 15.86 -11.63 8.86
CA SER A 218 16.82 -11.96 7.79
C SER A 218 16.94 -10.83 6.77
N PHE A 219 15.83 -10.17 6.42
CA PHE A 219 15.83 -8.98 5.59
C PHE A 219 16.47 -7.77 6.29
N ASP A 220 16.23 -7.60 7.60
CA ASP A 220 16.90 -6.55 8.39
C ASP A 220 18.42 -6.77 8.41
N ALA A 221 18.89 -8.01 8.57
CA ALA A 221 20.30 -8.35 8.51
C ALA A 221 20.94 -8.09 7.14
N MET A 222 20.16 -8.21 6.06
CA MET A 222 20.58 -7.85 4.70
C MET A 222 20.56 -6.33 4.44
N GLY A 223 20.06 -5.52 5.39
CA GLY A 223 20.08 -4.06 5.30
C GLY A 223 18.75 -3.40 4.91
N LEU A 224 17.63 -4.13 4.90
CA LEU A 224 16.32 -3.61 4.50
C LEU A 224 15.97 -2.30 5.21
N ARG A 225 16.04 -2.27 6.56
CA ARG A 225 15.66 -1.06 7.33
C ARG A 225 16.50 0.15 6.97
N ASN A 226 17.80 -0.02 6.81
CA ASN A 226 18.70 1.08 6.43
C ASN A 226 18.43 1.58 5.01
N ALA A 227 18.13 0.66 4.09
CA ALA A 227 17.80 1.01 2.72
C ALA A 227 16.47 1.77 2.62
N LEU A 228 15.44 1.31 3.36
CA LEU A 228 14.14 1.99 3.40
C LEU A 228 14.25 3.37 4.06
N ALA A 229 15.01 3.51 5.15
CA ALA A 229 15.26 4.81 5.77
C ALA A 229 15.98 5.78 4.80
N SER A 230 16.99 5.30 4.08
CA SER A 230 17.67 6.10 3.05
C SER A 230 16.74 6.47 1.88
N ALA A 231 15.87 5.55 1.46
CA ALA A 231 14.91 5.83 0.40
C ALA A 231 13.88 6.90 0.82
N LEU A 232 13.42 6.88 2.07
CA LEU A 232 12.52 7.88 2.63
C LEU A 232 13.19 9.29 2.65
N GLU A 233 14.47 9.38 3.00
CA GLU A 233 15.21 10.65 2.92
C GLU A 233 15.28 11.19 1.48
N ILE A 234 15.47 10.30 0.50
CA ILE A 234 15.48 10.66 -0.91
C ILE A 234 14.10 11.12 -1.35
N ASP A 235 13.03 10.46 -0.90
CA ASP A 235 11.67 10.85 -1.21
C ASP A 235 11.31 12.23 -0.63
N ILE A 236 11.69 12.51 0.62
CA ILE A 236 11.58 13.86 1.21
C ILE A 236 12.28 14.90 0.32
N PHE A 237 13.45 14.57 -0.21
CA PHE A 237 14.17 15.46 -1.12
C PHE A 237 13.43 15.66 -2.45
N ILE A 238 12.84 14.60 -3.02
CA ILE A 238 12.00 14.68 -4.24
C ILE A 238 10.82 15.62 -4.01
N GLU A 239 10.05 15.38 -2.92
CA GLU A 239 8.85 16.14 -2.60
C GLU A 239 9.12 17.61 -2.32
N THR A 240 10.26 17.92 -1.69
CA THR A 240 10.66 19.29 -1.37
C THR A 240 11.28 20.03 -2.55
N SER A 241 11.94 19.30 -3.47
CA SER A 241 12.55 19.89 -4.67
C SER A 241 11.49 20.34 -5.69
N GLY A 242 10.35 19.66 -5.73
CA GLY A 242 9.31 19.95 -6.71
C GLY A 242 9.80 19.74 -8.14
N GLY A 243 9.41 20.65 -9.01
CA GLY A 243 9.82 20.67 -10.42
C GLY A 243 8.70 21.16 -11.34
N PRO A 244 9.01 21.47 -12.62
CA PRO A 244 8.01 22.01 -13.55
C PRO A 244 6.79 21.08 -13.74
N SER A 245 7.03 19.78 -13.87
CA SER A 245 5.96 18.78 -14.04
C SER A 245 5.06 18.69 -12.80
N ARG A 246 5.64 18.74 -11.59
CA ARG A 246 4.87 18.76 -10.34
C ARG A 246 4.04 20.03 -10.23
N SER A 247 4.66 21.18 -10.49
CA SER A 247 3.98 22.48 -10.44
C SER A 247 2.81 22.55 -11.42
N GLU A 248 2.98 22.04 -12.62
CA GLU A 248 1.95 22.01 -13.66
C GLU A 248 0.82 21.01 -13.30
N PHE A 249 1.14 19.81 -12.83
CA PHE A 249 0.16 18.85 -12.33
C PHE A 249 -0.70 19.47 -11.22
N ASP A 250 -0.06 20.11 -10.24
CA ASP A 250 -0.74 20.76 -9.13
C ASP A 250 -1.58 21.95 -9.57
N ARG A 251 -1.13 22.73 -10.57
CA ARG A 251 -1.90 23.82 -11.17
C ARG A 251 -3.17 23.29 -11.83
N ILE A 252 -3.04 22.31 -12.73
CA ILE A 252 -4.19 21.72 -13.44
C ILE A 252 -5.16 21.08 -12.44
N ARG A 253 -4.64 20.38 -11.43
CA ARG A 253 -5.47 19.79 -10.38
C ARG A 253 -6.30 20.82 -9.62
N ARG A 254 -5.71 21.97 -9.28
CA ARG A 254 -6.43 23.07 -8.59
C ARG A 254 -7.46 23.75 -9.48
N GLU A 255 -7.13 23.99 -10.73
CA GLU A 255 -7.97 24.76 -11.67
C GLU A 255 -9.06 23.90 -12.31
N HIS A 256 -8.76 22.66 -12.65
CA HIS A 256 -9.60 21.80 -13.48
C HIS A 256 -9.96 20.46 -12.82
N GLY A 257 -9.44 20.20 -11.61
CA GLY A 257 -9.70 18.99 -10.84
C GLY A 257 -8.73 17.83 -11.15
N LEU A 258 -8.79 16.80 -10.30
CA LEU A 258 -7.86 15.67 -10.37
C LEU A 258 -7.94 14.91 -11.71
N LYS A 259 -9.15 14.75 -12.27
CA LYS A 259 -9.33 14.03 -13.54
C LYS A 259 -8.54 14.69 -14.67
N ALA A 260 -8.65 16.01 -14.82
CA ALA A 260 -7.90 16.76 -15.84
C ALA A 260 -6.38 16.66 -15.63
N ALA A 261 -5.91 16.69 -14.37
CA ALA A 261 -4.49 16.53 -14.08
C ALA A 261 -3.96 15.14 -14.43
N LEU A 262 -4.75 14.09 -14.20
CA LEU A 262 -4.40 12.72 -14.59
C LEU A 262 -4.40 12.56 -16.12
N GLU A 263 -5.38 13.11 -16.81
CA GLU A 263 -5.44 13.12 -18.30
C GLU A 263 -4.24 13.86 -18.90
N TRP A 264 -3.85 15.01 -18.31
CA TRP A 264 -2.65 15.73 -18.71
C TRP A 264 -1.40 14.89 -18.51
N ARG A 265 -1.24 14.27 -17.33
CA ARG A 265 -0.12 13.39 -17.01
C ARG A 265 0.00 12.25 -18.03
N ASP A 266 -1.11 11.60 -18.35
CA ASP A 266 -1.14 10.46 -19.27
C ASP A 266 -0.92 10.87 -20.73
N GLY A 267 -1.19 12.12 -21.06
CA GLY A 267 -0.96 12.71 -22.39
C GLY A 267 0.51 13.11 -22.65
N LEU A 268 1.38 13.08 -21.64
CA LEU A 268 2.82 13.32 -21.79
C LEU A 268 3.59 12.07 -22.29
N THR A 269 2.92 10.95 -22.40
CA THR A 269 3.44 9.69 -22.97
C THR A 269 2.96 9.57 -24.40
#